data_b3d8d06a6f29a219c9946a66f4f74e1a
#
_entry.id   b3d8d06a6f29a219c9946a66f4f74e1a
#
_cell.length_a   1.000
_cell.length_b   1.000
_cell.length_c   1.000
_cell.angle_alpha   90.00
_cell.angle_beta   90.00
_cell.angle_gamma   90.00
#
_symmetry.space_group_name_H-M   'P 1'
#
loop_
_entity.id
_entity.type
_entity.pdbx_description
1 polymer ?
#
loop_
_entity_poly.entity_id
_entity_poly.type
_entity_poly.pdbx_seq_one_letter_code
_entity_poly.pdbx_strand_id
1 'polypeptide(L)'
;MFSVYFRNTLDRVLRKLTHDEIAPHRIEKGLLGSAERVPVYGLLDNIRSLYNVGSMFRTSDGALISGLFLCGCTPSPPRKEIEKTALGATESVPWEYHADPLAAIAGARSQGARICVLELTTGSRPYYHLRKSDFPLCLVVGNEIAGVSPEVIAAADLAVDIPMYGTKQSLNAAVAYGIALFELVKIWRTA
;
A
#
# COMPACT_ATOMS: atom_id res chain seq x y z
N MET A 1 2.66 -20.86 -6.98
CA MET A 1 3.02 -21.97 -6.06
C MET A 1 2.58 -21.58 -4.64
N PHE A 2 1.27 -21.71 -4.35
CA PHE A 2 0.62 -21.30 -3.09
C PHE A 2 0.18 -22.54 -2.30
N SER A 3 1.10 -23.38 -1.85
CA SER A 3 0.74 -24.61 -1.13
C SER A 3 1.61 -24.86 0.10
N VAL A 4 1.76 -23.89 0.99
CA VAL A 4 2.51 -24.10 2.24
C VAL A 4 1.62 -24.01 3.48
N TYR A 5 0.39 -23.51 3.39
CA TYR A 5 -0.50 -23.36 4.55
C TYR A 5 -1.41 -24.57 4.84
N PHE A 6 -1.38 -25.63 4.01
CA PHE A 6 -2.17 -26.85 4.22
C PHE A 6 -1.27 -28.08 4.30
N ARG A 7 -0.60 -28.30 5.41
CA ARG A 7 -0.01 -29.59 5.75
C ARG A 7 -0.59 -30.11 7.06
N ASN A 8 -1.23 -31.29 6.93
CA ASN A 8 -1.63 -32.29 7.90
C ASN A 8 -2.35 -31.87 9.19
N THR A 9 -3.57 -32.36 9.33
CA THR A 9 -4.55 -32.22 10.43
C THR A 9 -4.29 -33.10 11.64
N LEU A 10 -3.08 -33.55 11.91
CA LEU A 10 -2.77 -34.36 13.09
C LEU A 10 -1.62 -33.71 13.85
N ASP A 11 -1.87 -33.33 15.11
CA ASP A 11 -0.98 -32.66 16.07
C ASP A 11 -0.73 -31.15 15.84
N ARG A 12 -1.77 -30.33 15.96
CA ARG A 12 -1.63 -28.88 15.96
C ARG A 12 -1.40 -28.29 17.35
N VAL A 13 -0.22 -28.49 17.91
CA VAL A 13 0.26 -27.55 18.91
C VAL A 13 0.70 -26.27 18.16
N LEU A 14 -0.10 -25.20 18.26
CA LEU A 14 0.26 -23.90 17.68
C LEU A 14 1.44 -23.33 18.46
N ARG A 15 2.54 -23.04 17.75
CA ARG A 15 3.71 -22.35 18.28
C ARG A 15 4.18 -21.25 17.33
N LYS A 16 4.91 -20.30 17.85
CA LYS A 16 5.56 -19.26 17.05
C LYS A 16 6.65 -19.91 16.20
N LEU A 17 6.70 -19.56 14.91
CA LEU A 17 7.80 -19.94 14.02
C LEU A 17 9.10 -19.24 14.45
N THR A 18 10.21 -19.94 14.33
CA THR A 18 11.55 -19.37 14.51
C THR A 18 11.93 -18.49 13.33
N HIS A 19 13.02 -17.72 13.49
CA HIS A 19 13.51 -16.86 12.40
C HIS A 19 13.91 -17.67 11.16
N ASP A 20 14.56 -18.82 11.35
CA ASP A 20 15.01 -19.71 10.29
C ASP A 20 13.84 -20.38 9.55
N GLU A 21 12.73 -20.64 10.23
CA GLU A 21 11.51 -21.16 9.62
C GLU A 21 10.78 -20.10 8.79
N ILE A 22 10.93 -18.81 9.13
CA ILE A 22 10.33 -17.69 8.40
C ILE A 22 11.19 -17.27 7.21
N ALA A 23 12.51 -17.38 7.32
CA ALA A 23 13.46 -16.90 6.30
C ALA A 23 13.18 -17.41 4.87
N PRO A 24 12.85 -18.71 4.64
CA PRO A 24 12.54 -19.23 3.30
C PRO A 24 11.27 -18.67 2.65
N HIS A 25 10.42 -17.99 3.44
CA HIS A 25 9.19 -17.34 2.93
C HIS A 25 9.42 -15.90 2.46
N ARG A 26 10.64 -15.38 2.59
CA ARG A 26 11.02 -14.03 2.16
C ARG A 26 11.75 -14.09 0.83
N ILE A 27 11.55 -13.05 0.02
CA ILE A 27 12.35 -12.84 -1.17
C ILE A 27 13.75 -12.38 -0.73
N GLU A 28 14.78 -13.03 -1.22
CA GLU A 28 16.16 -12.56 -1.01
C GLU A 28 16.38 -11.21 -1.69
N LYS A 29 17.12 -10.30 -1.02
CA LYS A 29 17.35 -8.94 -1.55
C LYS A 29 17.90 -8.95 -2.98
N GLY A 30 18.77 -9.90 -3.32
CA GLY A 30 19.33 -10.05 -4.66
C GLY A 30 18.33 -10.43 -5.75
N LEU A 31 17.18 -10.99 -5.39
CA LEU A 31 16.13 -11.42 -6.31
C LEU A 31 14.99 -10.40 -6.45
N LEU A 32 15.00 -9.31 -5.68
CA LEU A 32 13.94 -8.28 -5.72
C LEU A 32 13.78 -7.64 -7.11
N GLY A 33 14.88 -7.48 -7.86
CA GLY A 33 14.85 -6.91 -9.21
C GLY A 33 14.15 -7.76 -10.26
N SER A 34 14.08 -9.10 -10.04
CA SER A 34 13.41 -10.06 -10.94
C SER A 34 12.07 -10.55 -10.40
N ALA A 35 11.67 -10.11 -9.20
CA ALA A 35 10.43 -10.54 -8.58
C ALA A 35 9.22 -9.94 -9.28
N GLU A 36 8.21 -10.78 -9.58
CA GLU A 36 6.92 -10.31 -10.09
C GLU A 36 6.17 -9.56 -8.99
N ARG A 37 6.09 -8.24 -9.16
CA ARG A 37 5.42 -7.35 -8.20
C ARG A 37 3.92 -7.32 -8.45
N VAL A 38 3.15 -7.11 -7.38
CA VAL A 38 1.72 -6.81 -7.48
C VAL A 38 1.57 -5.48 -8.21
N PRO A 39 0.76 -5.37 -9.29
CA PRO A 39 0.62 -4.16 -10.10
C PRO A 39 -0.22 -3.10 -9.38
N VAL A 40 0.30 -2.66 -8.24
CA VAL A 40 -0.23 -1.59 -7.41
C VAL A 40 0.88 -0.60 -7.13
N TYR A 41 0.57 0.67 -7.30
CA TYR A 41 1.36 1.80 -6.82
C TYR A 41 0.66 2.40 -5.60
N GLY A 42 1.41 2.87 -4.62
CA GLY A 42 0.89 3.72 -3.56
C GLY A 42 1.21 5.18 -3.86
N LEU A 43 0.28 6.10 -3.64
CA LEU A 43 0.53 7.54 -3.70
C LEU A 43 0.19 8.16 -2.35
N LEU A 44 1.18 8.78 -1.73
CA LEU A 44 1.09 9.42 -0.43
C LEU A 44 0.93 10.93 -0.64
N ASP A 45 -0.33 11.40 -0.60
CA ASP A 45 -0.68 12.79 -0.87
C ASP A 45 -0.60 13.64 0.40
N ASN A 46 0.49 14.41 0.54
CA ASN A 46 0.71 15.30 1.67
C ASN A 46 0.66 14.64 3.06
N ILE A 47 1.14 13.39 3.18
CA ILE A 47 1.29 12.71 4.48
C ILE A 47 2.34 13.43 5.30
N ARG A 48 2.00 13.84 6.54
CA ARG A 48 2.90 14.64 7.40
C ARG A 48 3.74 13.79 8.34
N SER A 49 3.21 12.67 8.80
CA SER A 49 3.85 11.84 9.80
C SER A 49 4.94 10.97 9.20
N LEU A 50 6.20 11.22 9.58
CA LEU A 50 7.34 10.38 9.18
C LEU A 50 7.14 8.91 9.58
N TYR A 51 6.51 8.66 10.74
CA TYR A 51 6.23 7.30 11.21
C TYR A 51 5.17 6.60 10.33
N ASN A 52 4.15 7.33 9.86
CA ASN A 52 3.18 6.79 8.90
C ASN A 52 3.87 6.45 7.58
N VAL A 53 4.71 7.35 7.04
CA VAL A 53 5.47 7.09 5.81
C VAL A 53 6.31 5.83 5.93
N GLY A 54 7.10 5.68 6.99
CA GLY A 54 7.90 4.47 7.21
C GLY A 54 7.05 3.20 7.37
N SER A 55 5.89 3.29 8.03
CA SER A 55 4.94 2.19 8.15
C SER A 55 4.34 1.80 6.80
N MET A 56 4.05 2.79 5.94
CA MET A 56 3.55 2.56 4.59
C MET A 56 4.62 1.91 3.70
N PHE A 57 5.89 2.30 3.80
CA PHE A 57 7.00 1.60 3.15
C PHE A 57 7.04 0.13 3.55
N ARG A 58 7.00 -0.16 4.87
CA ARG A 58 7.02 -1.54 5.37
C ARG A 58 5.82 -2.36 4.91
N THR A 59 4.64 -1.77 4.87
CA THR A 59 3.42 -2.40 4.37
C THR A 59 3.53 -2.68 2.87
N SER A 60 4.09 -1.75 2.11
CA SER A 60 4.34 -1.87 0.66
C SER A 60 5.35 -2.97 0.33
N ASP A 61 6.41 -3.09 1.13
CA ASP A 61 7.37 -4.20 1.03
C ASP A 61 6.69 -5.55 1.26
N GLY A 62 5.93 -5.68 2.37
CA GLY A 62 5.19 -6.90 2.69
C GLY A 62 4.15 -7.28 1.66
N ALA A 63 3.60 -6.32 0.91
CA ALA A 63 2.67 -6.50 -0.19
C ALA A 63 3.37 -6.72 -1.54
N LEU A 64 4.68 -6.49 -1.63
CA LEU A 64 5.48 -6.56 -2.86
C LEU A 64 4.87 -5.75 -4.01
N ILE A 65 4.49 -4.48 -3.75
CA ILE A 65 3.88 -3.62 -4.76
C ILE A 65 4.92 -3.04 -5.74
N SER A 66 4.43 -2.49 -6.85
CA SER A 66 5.27 -1.94 -7.93
C SER A 66 6.06 -0.70 -7.49
N GLY A 67 5.52 0.17 -6.62
CA GLY A 67 6.24 1.33 -6.11
C GLY A 67 5.41 2.28 -5.27
N LEU A 68 6.07 3.33 -4.75
CA LEU A 68 5.47 4.42 -3.99
C LEU A 68 5.79 5.77 -4.63
N PHE A 69 4.79 6.63 -4.72
CA PHE A 69 4.93 8.05 -5.01
C PHE A 69 4.72 8.86 -3.73
N LEU A 70 5.73 9.65 -3.36
CA LEU A 70 5.70 10.55 -2.22
C LEU A 70 5.42 11.96 -2.73
N CYS A 71 4.28 12.56 -2.36
CA CYS A 71 3.84 13.79 -3.00
C CYS A 71 3.71 14.97 -2.02
N GLY A 72 3.98 16.18 -2.53
CA GLY A 72 3.82 17.43 -1.81
C GLY A 72 4.70 17.51 -0.58
N CYS A 73 4.11 17.74 0.60
CA CYS A 73 4.85 17.83 1.86
C CYS A 73 5.20 16.46 2.49
N THR A 74 4.93 15.34 1.82
CA THR A 74 5.28 14.01 2.30
C THR A 74 6.80 13.88 2.46
N PRO A 75 7.31 13.60 3.68
CA PRO A 75 8.74 13.45 3.87
C PRO A 75 9.27 12.19 3.18
N SER A 76 10.47 12.32 2.58
CA SER A 76 11.14 11.24 1.88
C SER A 76 12.37 10.71 2.65
N PRO A 77 12.78 9.45 2.44
CA PRO A 77 14.06 8.95 2.93
C PRO A 77 15.25 9.80 2.41
N PRO A 78 16.41 9.81 3.13
CA PRO A 78 16.65 9.16 4.42
C PRO A 78 16.25 10.05 5.59
N ARG A 79 15.44 9.54 6.50
CA ARG A 79 15.05 10.19 7.75
C ARG A 79 14.98 9.15 8.85
N LYS A 80 15.57 9.42 10.04
CA LYS A 80 15.63 8.46 11.15
C LYS A 80 14.26 7.92 11.57
N GLU A 81 13.26 8.78 11.57
CA GLU A 81 11.89 8.44 11.95
C GLU A 81 11.22 7.50 10.92
N ILE A 82 11.49 7.71 9.63
CA ILE A 82 11.03 6.83 8.56
C ILE A 82 11.72 5.47 8.70
N GLU A 83 13.05 5.44 8.79
CA GLU A 83 13.82 4.20 8.88
C GLU A 83 13.44 3.36 10.11
N LYS A 84 13.10 4.03 11.23
CA LYS A 84 12.66 3.35 12.46
C LYS A 84 11.42 2.47 12.27
N THR A 85 10.50 2.87 11.41
CA THR A 85 9.25 2.11 11.15
C THR A 85 9.30 1.32 9.85
N ALA A 86 10.06 1.77 8.85
CA ALA A 86 10.27 1.08 7.58
C ALA A 86 11.11 -0.19 7.73
N LEU A 87 12.06 -0.24 8.68
CA LEU A 87 12.94 -1.39 8.94
C LEU A 87 13.64 -1.92 7.67
N GLY A 88 14.19 -0.99 6.86
CA GLY A 88 14.89 -1.31 5.62
C GLY A 88 14.01 -1.40 4.37
N ALA A 89 12.68 -1.22 4.49
CA ALA A 89 11.78 -1.28 3.35
C ALA A 89 11.98 -0.13 2.35
N THR A 90 12.64 0.95 2.76
CA THR A 90 13.03 2.06 1.87
C THR A 90 14.05 1.66 0.80
N GLU A 91 14.78 0.54 1.01
CA GLU A 91 15.74 -0.03 0.05
C GLU A 91 15.11 -1.07 -0.89
N SER A 92 13.96 -1.68 -0.50
CA SER A 92 13.33 -2.78 -1.23
C SER A 92 12.13 -2.35 -2.06
N VAL A 93 11.44 -1.28 -1.65
CA VAL A 93 10.30 -0.71 -2.37
C VAL A 93 10.81 0.39 -3.30
N PRO A 94 10.58 0.30 -4.62
CA PRO A 94 10.84 1.42 -5.53
C PRO A 94 10.01 2.63 -5.10
N TRP A 95 10.60 3.83 -5.11
CA TRP A 95 9.86 5.04 -4.78
C TRP A 95 10.40 6.27 -5.51
N GLU A 96 9.53 7.24 -5.70
CA GLU A 96 9.85 8.53 -6.30
C GLU A 96 9.18 9.66 -5.50
N TYR A 97 9.79 10.84 -5.51
CA TYR A 97 9.22 12.05 -4.93
C TYR A 97 8.73 12.98 -6.04
N HIS A 98 7.53 13.52 -5.88
CA HIS A 98 6.92 14.52 -6.76
C HIS A 98 6.39 15.69 -5.92
N ALA A 99 6.82 16.92 -6.23
CA ALA A 99 6.29 18.12 -5.57
C ALA A 99 4.80 18.31 -5.88
N ASP A 100 4.39 17.94 -7.09
CA ASP A 100 3.00 17.99 -7.57
C ASP A 100 2.41 16.56 -7.64
N PRO A 101 1.34 16.24 -6.90
CA PRO A 101 0.71 14.94 -6.94
C PRO A 101 0.10 14.62 -8.32
N LEU A 102 -0.28 15.61 -9.11
CA LEU A 102 -0.79 15.38 -10.47
C LEU A 102 0.32 14.87 -11.42
N ALA A 103 1.57 15.26 -11.20
CA ALA A 103 2.70 14.69 -11.95
C ALA A 103 2.90 13.21 -11.60
N ALA A 104 2.75 12.82 -10.34
CA ALA A 104 2.79 11.41 -9.93
C ALA A 104 1.63 10.60 -10.53
N ILE A 105 0.43 11.18 -10.58
CA ILE A 105 -0.74 10.58 -11.24
C ILE A 105 -0.46 10.34 -12.73
N ALA A 106 0.12 11.32 -13.43
CA ALA A 106 0.49 11.16 -14.82
C ALA A 106 1.53 10.03 -15.01
N GLY A 107 2.51 9.92 -14.11
CA GLY A 107 3.47 8.83 -14.06
C GLY A 107 2.78 7.47 -13.86
N ALA A 108 1.87 7.34 -12.91
CA ALA A 108 1.10 6.11 -12.68
C ALA A 108 0.25 5.73 -13.91
N ARG A 109 -0.41 6.70 -14.54
CA ARG A 109 -1.21 6.49 -15.77
C ARG A 109 -0.36 6.03 -16.94
N SER A 110 0.87 6.49 -17.08
CA SER A 110 1.80 6.02 -18.12
C SER A 110 2.17 4.54 -17.95
N GLN A 111 2.06 4.00 -16.73
CA GLN A 111 2.19 2.57 -16.41
C GLN A 111 0.87 1.79 -16.53
N GLY A 112 -0.17 2.42 -17.09
CA GLY A 112 -1.51 1.84 -17.25
C GLY A 112 -2.36 1.81 -15.98
N ALA A 113 -1.92 2.43 -14.88
CA ALA A 113 -2.63 2.37 -13.61
C ALA A 113 -3.85 3.31 -13.59
N ARG A 114 -4.97 2.79 -13.09
CA ARG A 114 -6.15 3.59 -12.72
C ARG A 114 -5.91 4.22 -11.35
N ILE A 115 -6.38 5.43 -11.17
CA ILE A 115 -6.22 6.18 -9.92
C ILE A 115 -7.40 5.89 -9.00
N CYS A 116 -7.11 5.30 -7.84
CA CYS A 116 -8.08 4.90 -6.83
C CYS A 116 -7.82 5.65 -5.54
N VAL A 117 -8.66 6.61 -5.18
CA VAL A 117 -8.54 7.33 -3.90
C VAL A 117 -9.21 6.55 -2.77
N LEU A 118 -8.51 6.42 -1.65
CA LEU A 118 -9.05 5.89 -0.40
C LEU A 118 -9.55 7.06 0.45
N GLU A 119 -10.80 7.47 0.20
CA GLU A 119 -11.41 8.65 0.81
C GLU A 119 -12.93 8.55 0.81
N LEU A 120 -13.60 9.15 1.80
CA LEU A 120 -15.04 9.30 1.83
C LEU A 120 -15.47 10.39 0.84
N THR A 121 -16.08 10.00 -0.26
CA THR A 121 -16.59 10.90 -1.30
C THR A 121 -18.05 10.58 -1.61
N THR A 122 -18.72 11.44 -2.37
CA THR A 122 -20.11 11.18 -2.85
C THR A 122 -20.20 9.96 -3.78
N GLY A 123 -19.07 9.48 -4.33
CA GLY A 123 -19.01 8.34 -5.24
C GLY A 123 -18.18 7.17 -4.71
N SER A 124 -17.75 7.18 -3.44
CA SER A 124 -16.97 6.07 -2.89
C SER A 124 -17.83 4.83 -2.68
N ARG A 125 -17.19 3.69 -2.80
CA ARG A 125 -17.75 2.36 -2.50
C ARG A 125 -16.82 1.61 -1.55
N PRO A 126 -17.30 0.62 -0.79
CA PRO A 126 -16.45 -0.17 0.08
C PRO A 126 -15.25 -0.76 -0.66
N TYR A 127 -14.05 -0.63 -0.08
CA TYR A 127 -12.76 -1.03 -0.69
C TYR A 127 -12.75 -2.50 -1.19
N TYR A 128 -13.49 -3.38 -0.55
CA TYR A 128 -13.62 -4.79 -0.93
C TYR A 128 -14.53 -5.04 -2.15
N HIS A 129 -15.09 -3.99 -2.77
CA HIS A 129 -15.78 -4.08 -4.05
C HIS A 129 -14.86 -3.88 -5.26
N LEU A 130 -13.57 -3.63 -5.04
CA LEU A 130 -12.57 -3.63 -6.12
C LEU A 130 -12.43 -5.03 -6.71
N ARG A 131 -12.04 -5.09 -7.98
CA ARG A 131 -11.94 -6.33 -8.76
C ARG A 131 -10.61 -6.39 -9.51
N LYS A 132 -10.22 -7.57 -9.97
CA LYS A 132 -9.01 -7.76 -10.79
C LYS A 132 -9.02 -6.93 -12.08
N SER A 133 -10.19 -6.68 -12.67
CA SER A 133 -10.34 -5.80 -13.84
C SER A 133 -10.02 -4.33 -13.58
N ASP A 134 -9.86 -3.93 -12.31
CA ASP A 134 -9.49 -2.55 -11.95
C ASP A 134 -7.97 -2.31 -12.03
N PHE A 135 -7.16 -3.38 -12.10
CA PHE A 135 -5.70 -3.30 -12.13
C PHE A 135 -5.11 -3.03 -13.52
N PRO A 136 -3.90 -2.42 -13.61
CA PRO A 136 -3.08 -1.91 -12.51
C PRO A 136 -3.74 -0.75 -11.75
N LEU A 137 -3.43 -0.57 -10.46
CA LEU A 137 -4.01 0.47 -9.60
C LEU A 137 -2.94 1.37 -8.97
N CYS A 138 -3.24 2.66 -8.86
CA CYS A 138 -2.55 3.58 -7.98
C CYS A 138 -3.49 3.91 -6.79
N LEU A 139 -3.19 3.33 -5.62
CA LEU A 139 -3.94 3.58 -4.38
C LEU A 139 -3.44 4.86 -3.74
N VAL A 140 -4.29 5.86 -3.67
CA VAL A 140 -3.99 7.18 -3.09
C VAL A 140 -4.51 7.27 -1.68
N VAL A 141 -3.65 7.71 -0.75
CA VAL A 141 -4.03 8.08 0.62
C VAL A 141 -3.60 9.51 0.89
N GLY A 142 -4.46 10.26 1.57
CA GLY A 142 -4.28 11.67 1.82
C GLY A 142 -3.77 12.01 3.21
N ASN A 143 -3.58 13.31 3.42
CA ASN A 143 -3.17 13.93 4.66
C ASN A 143 -4.04 13.48 5.84
N GLU A 144 -3.43 13.33 7.02
CA GLU A 144 -4.09 12.81 8.22
C GLU A 144 -5.24 13.69 8.75
N ILE A 145 -5.28 14.96 8.34
CA ILE A 145 -6.30 15.93 8.78
C ILE A 145 -7.19 16.34 7.61
N ALA A 146 -6.57 16.72 6.47
CA ALA A 146 -7.27 17.26 5.32
C ALA A 146 -7.80 16.18 4.36
N GLY A 147 -7.35 14.92 4.49
CA GLY A 147 -7.66 13.87 3.53
C GLY A 147 -6.91 14.02 2.21
N VAL A 148 -7.42 13.40 1.17
CA VAL A 148 -6.90 13.52 -0.20
C VAL A 148 -7.22 14.92 -0.76
N SER A 149 -6.25 15.53 -1.43
CA SER A 149 -6.42 16.89 -1.98
C SER A 149 -7.50 16.94 -3.07
N PRO A 150 -8.25 18.06 -3.19
CA PRO A 150 -9.38 18.18 -4.12
C PRO A 150 -9.00 17.91 -5.58
N GLU A 151 -7.82 18.38 -6.00
CA GLU A 151 -7.30 18.18 -7.35
C GLU A 151 -6.99 16.69 -7.64
N VAL A 152 -6.54 15.94 -6.65
CA VAL A 152 -6.29 14.50 -6.75
C VAL A 152 -7.62 13.73 -6.79
N ILE A 153 -8.61 14.12 -5.98
CA ILE A 153 -9.97 13.56 -6.03
C ILE A 153 -10.58 13.78 -7.42
N ALA A 154 -10.44 15.00 -7.97
CA ALA A 154 -10.95 15.33 -9.31
C ALA A 154 -10.28 14.53 -10.44
N ALA A 155 -9.02 14.12 -10.22
CA ALA A 155 -8.26 13.30 -11.17
C ALA A 155 -8.47 11.78 -10.98
N ALA A 156 -9.24 11.35 -9.97
CA ALA A 156 -9.41 9.93 -9.66
C ALA A 156 -10.39 9.23 -10.63
N ASP A 157 -10.09 7.97 -10.95
CA ASP A 157 -10.97 7.10 -11.75
C ASP A 157 -11.92 6.30 -10.84
N LEU A 158 -11.53 6.10 -9.59
CA LEU A 158 -12.26 5.34 -8.58
C LEU A 158 -12.11 6.00 -7.20
N ALA A 159 -13.14 5.88 -6.39
CA ALA A 159 -13.08 6.22 -4.96
C ALA A 159 -13.57 5.02 -4.14
N VAL A 160 -12.82 4.69 -3.10
CA VAL A 160 -13.20 3.64 -2.14
C VAL A 160 -13.07 4.13 -0.72
N ASP A 161 -13.86 3.56 0.17
CA ASP A 161 -13.85 3.84 1.59
C ASP A 161 -13.74 2.56 2.42
N ILE A 162 -13.32 2.71 3.67
CA ILE A 162 -13.38 1.65 4.67
C ILE A 162 -14.60 1.93 5.54
N PRO A 163 -15.65 1.07 5.50
CA PRO A 163 -16.85 1.26 6.32
C PRO A 163 -16.51 1.30 7.80
N MET A 164 -16.94 2.36 8.48
CA MET A 164 -16.72 2.58 9.90
C MET A 164 -18.00 2.28 10.68
N TYR A 165 -17.91 1.46 11.71
CA TYR A 165 -19.07 1.04 12.52
C TYR A 165 -19.04 1.61 13.95
N GLY A 166 -18.00 2.36 14.28
CA GLY A 166 -17.85 3.00 15.58
C GLY A 166 -18.17 4.49 15.57
N THR A 167 -17.71 5.21 16.58
CA THR A 167 -17.92 6.67 16.71
C THR A 167 -16.90 7.50 15.92
N LYS A 168 -15.83 6.91 15.46
CA LYS A 168 -14.80 7.59 14.66
C LYS A 168 -15.16 7.55 13.17
N GLN A 169 -14.82 8.61 12.46
CA GLN A 169 -15.10 8.75 11.03
C GLN A 169 -13.96 8.25 10.13
N SER A 170 -12.75 8.08 10.70
CA SER A 170 -11.56 7.68 9.95
C SER A 170 -10.61 6.83 10.79
N LEU A 171 -9.69 6.15 10.12
CA LEU A 171 -8.55 5.44 10.68
C LEU A 171 -7.28 6.28 10.53
N ASN A 172 -6.23 5.90 11.26
CA ASN A 172 -4.87 6.35 10.95
C ASN A 172 -4.54 6.03 9.49
N ALA A 173 -3.91 6.96 8.77
CA ALA A 173 -3.65 6.85 7.33
C ALA A 173 -2.84 5.58 6.96
N ALA A 174 -1.81 5.22 7.76
CA ALA A 174 -1.02 4.01 7.51
C ALA A 174 -1.81 2.72 7.78
N VAL A 175 -2.76 2.75 8.74
CA VAL A 175 -3.66 1.64 9.01
C VAL A 175 -4.65 1.47 7.85
N ALA A 176 -5.30 2.56 7.42
CA ALA A 176 -6.23 2.54 6.29
C ALA A 176 -5.54 2.04 5.02
N TYR A 177 -4.35 2.57 4.73
CA TYR A 177 -3.51 2.12 3.62
C TYR A 177 -3.25 0.61 3.68
N GLY A 178 -2.84 0.08 4.83
CA GLY A 178 -2.54 -1.34 5.00
C GLY A 178 -3.76 -2.24 4.78
N ILE A 179 -4.93 -1.85 5.30
CA ILE A 179 -6.19 -2.59 5.12
C ILE A 179 -6.54 -2.67 3.63
N ALA A 180 -6.57 -1.52 2.94
CA ALA A 180 -6.92 -1.46 1.52
C ALA A 180 -5.88 -2.19 0.66
N LEU A 181 -4.58 -1.98 0.91
CA LEU A 181 -3.51 -2.58 0.13
C LEU A 181 -3.52 -4.12 0.20
N PHE A 182 -3.70 -4.71 1.38
CA PHE A 182 -3.73 -6.17 1.50
C PHE A 182 -5.00 -6.80 0.89
N GLU A 183 -6.12 -6.08 0.82
CA GLU A 183 -7.26 -6.52 0.02
C GLU A 183 -6.92 -6.52 -1.49
N LEU A 184 -6.22 -5.48 -1.99
CA LEU A 184 -5.75 -5.45 -3.37
C LEU A 184 -4.80 -6.63 -3.68
N VAL A 185 -3.87 -6.94 -2.78
CA VAL A 185 -2.99 -8.12 -2.90
C VAL A 185 -3.80 -9.41 -2.99
N LYS A 186 -4.80 -9.56 -2.12
CA LYS A 186 -5.71 -10.72 -2.13
C LYS A 186 -6.43 -10.82 -3.48
N ILE A 187 -7.07 -9.75 -3.95
CA ILE A 187 -7.77 -9.72 -5.24
C ILE A 187 -6.83 -10.12 -6.38
N TRP A 188 -5.61 -9.56 -6.42
CA TRP A 188 -4.66 -9.86 -7.48
C TRP A 188 -4.21 -11.32 -7.49
N ARG A 189 -3.96 -11.90 -6.30
CA ARG A 189 -3.37 -13.24 -6.17
C ARG A 189 -4.39 -14.38 -6.15
N THR A 190 -5.68 -14.12 -5.86
CA THR A 190 -6.70 -15.18 -5.74
C THR A 190 -7.72 -15.23 -6.89
N ALA A 191 -7.69 -14.28 -7.80
CA ALA A 191 -8.62 -14.20 -8.93
C ALA A 191 -8.01 -14.76 -10.24
#